data_6abc6e94078832dd05d0d13744080950
#
_entry.id   6abc6e94078832dd05d0d13744080950
#
_cell.length_a   1.000
_cell.length_b   1.000
_cell.length_c   1.000
_cell.angle_alpha   90.00
_cell.angle_beta   90.00
_cell.angle_gamma   90.00
#
_symmetry.space_group_name_H-M   'P 1'
#
loop_
_entity.id
_entity.type
_entity.pdbx_description
1 polymer ?
#
loop_
_entity_poly.entity_id
_entity_poly.type
_entity_poly.pdbx_seq_one_letter_code
_entity_poly.pdbx_strand_id
1 'polypeptide(L)'
;MNTRLVSVAEGARLTRSVAIGAHTLTADESEPVGADAGPTPGELLLAALGSCTSMAVRALADRRLDRVDVAVRFGPGGRVVKNVGLTGDLETGQREQLLAAAGRCPVHRLSAKEVTILTVPALPAEPEDTGAAGVSPR
;
A
#
# COMPACT_ATOMS: atom_id res chain seq x y z
N MET A 1 10.12 3.38 -9.33
CA MET A 1 9.14 2.39 -8.83
C MET A 1 8.16 2.11 -9.95
N ASN A 2 8.18 0.91 -10.45
CA ASN A 2 7.21 0.51 -11.49
C ASN A 2 5.94 0.02 -10.81
N THR A 3 4.89 0.81 -10.90
CA THR A 3 3.62 0.52 -10.23
C THR A 3 2.51 0.28 -11.26
N ARG A 4 1.63 -0.62 -10.91
CA ARG A 4 0.39 -0.85 -11.66
C ARG A 4 -0.59 0.28 -11.38
N LEU A 5 -1.50 0.50 -12.31
CA LEU A 5 -2.63 1.37 -12.06
C LEU A 5 -3.47 0.80 -10.90
N VAL A 6 -3.87 1.67 -10.01
CA VAL A 6 -4.81 1.36 -8.95
C VAL A 6 -6.15 1.99 -9.31
N SER A 7 -7.18 1.18 -9.45
CA SER A 7 -8.54 1.63 -9.74
C SER A 7 -9.44 1.41 -8.55
N VAL A 8 -10.28 2.39 -8.25
CA VAL A 8 -11.23 2.32 -7.14
C VAL A 8 -12.64 2.50 -7.67
N ALA A 9 -13.48 1.50 -7.42
CA ALA A 9 -14.89 1.51 -7.82
C ALA A 9 -15.78 1.68 -6.59
N GLU A 10 -16.88 2.39 -6.76
CA GLU A 10 -17.88 2.60 -5.72
C GLU A 10 -18.71 1.33 -5.51
N GLY A 11 -18.90 0.96 -4.24
CA GLY A 11 -19.83 -0.06 -3.80
C GLY A 11 -20.99 0.55 -3.00
N ALA A 12 -21.60 -0.25 -2.13
CA ALA A 12 -22.67 0.23 -1.26
C ALA A 12 -22.12 1.22 -0.22
N ARG A 13 -22.82 2.33 -0.01
CA ARG A 13 -22.42 3.37 0.96
C ARG A 13 -20.98 3.84 0.72
N LEU A 14 -20.11 3.66 1.70
CA LEU A 14 -18.70 4.04 1.65
C LEU A 14 -17.77 2.89 1.27
N THR A 15 -18.29 1.68 1.09
CA THR A 15 -17.51 0.54 0.65
C THR A 15 -16.94 0.79 -0.75
N ARG A 16 -15.67 0.48 -0.91
CA ARG A 16 -14.94 0.64 -2.18
C ARG A 16 -14.26 -0.67 -2.57
N SER A 17 -14.29 -0.99 -3.85
CA SER A 17 -13.50 -2.08 -4.42
C SER A 17 -12.23 -1.49 -5.02
N VAL A 18 -11.09 -1.97 -4.57
CA VAL A 18 -9.78 -1.51 -5.04
C VAL A 18 -9.13 -2.61 -5.86
N ALA A 19 -8.84 -2.33 -7.12
CA ALA A 19 -8.20 -3.27 -8.03
C ALA A 19 -6.77 -2.82 -8.35
N ILE A 20 -5.82 -3.74 -8.21
CA ILE A 20 -4.40 -3.53 -8.47
C ILE A 20 -3.88 -4.73 -9.28
N GLY A 21 -3.90 -4.64 -10.59
CA GLY A 21 -3.63 -5.80 -11.44
C GLY A 21 -4.64 -6.92 -11.17
N ALA A 22 -4.16 -8.11 -10.83
CA ALA A 22 -5.01 -9.26 -10.49
C ALA A 22 -5.47 -9.27 -9.01
N HIS A 23 -5.07 -8.29 -8.21
CA HIS A 23 -5.41 -8.21 -6.79
C HIS A 23 -6.61 -7.32 -6.58
N THR A 24 -7.49 -7.71 -5.68
CA THR A 24 -8.65 -6.92 -5.27
C THR A 24 -8.70 -6.85 -3.75
N LEU A 25 -8.94 -5.66 -3.23
CA LEU A 25 -9.22 -5.45 -1.81
C LEU A 25 -10.48 -4.62 -1.66
N THR A 26 -11.05 -4.69 -0.46
CA THR A 26 -12.17 -3.85 -0.06
C THR A 26 -11.68 -2.81 0.92
N ALA A 27 -12.07 -1.56 0.73
CA ALA A 27 -11.89 -0.49 1.70
C ALA A 27 -13.25 0.03 2.17
N ASP A 28 -13.33 0.45 3.41
CA ASP A 28 -14.54 1.03 3.98
C ASP A 28 -14.17 1.96 5.13
N GLU A 29 -15.16 2.60 5.73
CA GLU A 29 -15.00 3.29 7.00
C GLU A 29 -15.59 2.44 8.13
N SER A 30 -15.09 2.66 9.34
CA SER A 30 -15.62 2.01 10.53
C SER A 30 -17.06 2.44 10.83
N GLU A 31 -17.81 1.60 11.51
CA GLU A 31 -19.14 1.97 11.97
C GLU A 31 -19.09 3.14 12.97
N PRO A 32 -20.09 4.01 13.02
CA PRO A 32 -21.33 4.04 12.23
C PRO A 32 -21.20 4.76 10.89
N VAL A 33 -20.06 5.31 10.53
CA VAL A 33 -19.84 6.08 9.29
C VAL A 33 -19.89 5.17 8.07
N GLY A 34 -19.18 4.05 8.11
CA GLY A 34 -19.23 2.97 7.14
C GLY A 34 -19.87 1.71 7.71
N ALA A 35 -19.62 0.59 7.07
CA ALA A 35 -20.11 -0.73 7.47
C ALA A 35 -18.97 -1.65 7.98
N ASP A 36 -17.76 -1.13 8.12
CA ASP A 36 -16.57 -1.91 8.53
C ASP A 36 -16.35 -3.17 7.66
N ALA A 37 -16.65 -3.05 6.37
CA ALA A 37 -16.49 -4.15 5.42
C ALA A 37 -15.05 -4.37 4.96
N GLY A 38 -14.14 -3.49 5.33
CA GLY A 38 -12.72 -3.56 5.03
C GLY A 38 -11.94 -2.50 5.79
N PRO A 39 -10.60 -2.49 5.68
CA PRO A 39 -9.79 -1.48 6.33
C PRO A 39 -10.09 -0.08 5.79
N THR A 40 -9.88 0.91 6.63
CA THR A 40 -10.00 2.31 6.24
C THR A 40 -8.84 2.73 5.33
N PRO A 41 -9.00 3.78 4.52
CA PRO A 41 -7.91 4.31 3.71
C PRO A 41 -6.65 4.67 4.52
N GLY A 42 -6.81 5.21 5.72
CA GLY A 42 -5.69 5.49 6.63
C GLY A 42 -4.96 4.23 7.07
N GLU A 43 -5.69 3.17 7.38
CA GLU A 43 -5.11 1.86 7.72
C GLU A 43 -4.39 1.23 6.53
N LEU A 44 -4.91 1.39 5.31
CA LEU A 44 -4.23 0.94 4.09
C LEU A 44 -2.91 1.67 3.87
N LEU A 45 -2.84 2.96 4.18
CA LEU A 45 -1.60 3.73 4.15
C LEU A 45 -0.58 3.18 5.15
N LEU A 46 -1.02 2.90 6.38
CA LEU A 46 -0.17 2.30 7.40
C LEU A 46 0.29 0.89 7.01
N ALA A 47 -0.59 0.10 6.41
CA ALA A 47 -0.26 -1.23 5.90
C ALA A 47 0.81 -1.18 4.79
N ALA A 48 0.69 -0.23 3.87
CA ALA A 48 1.69 0.01 2.83
C ALA A 48 3.06 0.35 3.43
N LEU A 49 3.09 1.25 4.40
CA LEU A 49 4.31 1.66 5.09
C LEU A 49 4.95 0.51 5.87
N GLY A 50 4.15 -0.26 6.60
CA GLY A 50 4.62 -1.42 7.36
C GLY A 50 5.17 -2.53 6.47
N SER A 51 4.47 -2.87 5.41
CA SER A 51 4.89 -3.87 4.43
C SER A 51 6.21 -3.48 3.75
N CYS A 52 6.30 -2.24 3.28
CA CYS A 52 7.51 -1.73 2.64
C CYS A 52 8.70 -1.73 3.60
N THR A 53 8.49 -1.35 4.85
CA THR A 53 9.52 -1.37 5.90
C THR A 53 10.03 -2.78 6.16
N SER A 54 9.14 -3.75 6.34
CA SER A 54 9.48 -5.16 6.55
C SER A 54 10.27 -5.73 5.37
N MET A 55 9.82 -5.45 4.15
CA MET A 55 10.50 -5.90 2.92
C MET A 55 11.89 -5.28 2.78
N ALA A 56 12.05 -4.00 3.08
CA ALA A 56 13.34 -3.30 3.01
C ALA A 56 14.35 -3.88 4.02
N VAL A 57 13.91 -4.18 5.22
CA VAL A 57 14.75 -4.82 6.23
C VAL A 57 15.15 -6.22 5.78
N ARG A 58 14.20 -7.02 5.31
CA ARG A 58 14.47 -8.39 4.82
C ARG A 58 15.43 -8.39 3.64
N ALA A 59 15.31 -7.46 2.71
CA ALA A 59 16.17 -7.37 1.53
C ALA A 59 17.65 -7.10 1.88
N LEU A 60 17.90 -6.42 2.99
CA LEU A 60 19.27 -6.15 3.48
C LEU A 60 19.81 -7.27 4.39
N ALA A 61 18.92 -8.00 5.06
CA ALA A 61 19.31 -8.98 6.06
C ALA A 61 19.87 -10.27 5.44
N ASP A 62 20.78 -10.88 6.16
CA ASP A 62 21.26 -12.23 5.89
C ASP A 62 20.46 -13.29 6.67
N ARG A 63 20.96 -14.52 6.69
CA ARG A 63 20.34 -15.68 7.37
C ARG A 63 20.20 -15.56 8.88
N ARG A 64 20.89 -14.60 9.52
CA ARG A 64 20.86 -14.41 10.97
C ARG A 64 19.58 -13.74 11.44
N LEU A 65 18.87 -13.06 10.53
CA LEU A 65 17.55 -12.53 10.81
C LEU A 65 16.49 -13.60 10.57
N ASP A 66 15.93 -14.13 11.64
CA ASP A 66 14.87 -15.13 11.58
C ASP A 66 13.53 -14.49 11.18
N ARG A 67 13.22 -13.35 11.81
CA ARG A 67 11.92 -12.69 11.62
C ARG A 67 12.04 -11.18 11.78
N VAL A 68 11.24 -10.47 11.00
CA VAL A 68 10.99 -9.04 11.14
C VAL A 68 9.49 -8.79 11.26
N ASP A 69 9.08 -8.14 12.32
CA ASP A 69 7.70 -7.71 12.55
C ASP A 69 7.64 -6.20 12.62
N VAL A 70 6.63 -5.61 11.99
CA VAL A 70 6.45 -4.16 11.96
C VAL A 70 5.02 -3.84 12.37
N ALA A 71 4.87 -3.05 13.42
CA ALA A 71 3.60 -2.46 13.80
C ALA A 71 3.63 -0.96 13.48
N VAL A 72 2.58 -0.46 12.86
CA VAL A 72 2.49 0.95 12.44
C VAL A 72 1.18 1.54 12.94
N ARG A 73 1.24 2.74 13.47
CA ARG A 73 0.07 3.45 13.97
C ARG A 73 0.20 4.95 13.80
N PHE A 74 -0.92 5.63 13.77
CA PHE A 74 -0.94 7.06 13.97
C PHE A 74 -0.68 7.38 15.45
N GLY A 75 0.14 8.38 15.69
CA GLY A 75 0.46 8.89 16.99
C GLY A 75 -0.01 10.34 17.17
N PRO A 76 0.22 10.93 18.36
CA PRO A 76 -0.16 12.31 18.63
C PRO A 76 0.50 13.30 17.66
N GLY A 77 -0.20 14.38 17.31
CA GLY A 77 0.34 15.44 16.47
C GLY A 77 0.54 15.07 15.00
N GLY A 78 -0.24 14.13 14.48
CA GLY A 78 -0.17 13.70 13.09
C GLY A 78 1.06 12.87 12.74
N ARG A 79 1.76 12.37 13.75
CA ARG A 79 2.93 11.51 13.56
C ARG A 79 2.52 10.09 13.20
N VAL A 80 3.36 9.40 12.45
CA VAL A 80 3.28 7.97 12.24
C VAL A 80 4.42 7.30 13.00
N VAL A 81 4.09 6.31 13.80
CA VAL A 81 5.06 5.56 14.61
C VAL A 81 5.18 4.15 14.06
N LYS A 82 6.40 3.73 13.78
CA LYS A 82 6.74 2.35 13.39
C LYS A 82 7.50 1.67 14.52
N ASN A 83 7.03 0.52 14.96
CA ASN A 83 7.76 -0.35 15.88
C ASN A 83 8.29 -1.54 15.06
N VAL A 84 9.61 -1.68 15.01
CA VAL A 84 10.28 -2.71 14.23
C VAL A 84 10.90 -3.73 15.18
N GLY A 85 10.39 -4.94 15.16
CA GLY A 85 10.91 -6.08 15.92
C GLY A 85 11.82 -6.95 15.05
N LEU A 86 13.03 -7.18 15.51
CA LEU A 86 14.02 -8.04 14.85
C LEU A 86 14.32 -9.23 15.72
N THR A 87 14.05 -10.42 15.23
CA THR A 87 14.33 -11.68 15.92
C THR A 87 15.43 -12.42 15.17
N GLY A 88 16.46 -12.87 15.90
CA GLY A 88 17.58 -13.60 15.33
C GLY A 88 18.87 -13.37 16.10
N ASP A 89 19.90 -14.08 15.70
CA ASP A 89 21.25 -13.96 16.27
C ASP A 89 22.00 -12.79 15.59
N LEU A 90 21.66 -11.57 16.00
CA LEU A 90 22.17 -10.34 15.44
C LEU A 90 23.15 -9.66 16.39
N GLU A 91 24.32 -9.30 15.89
CA GLU A 91 25.22 -8.40 16.58
C GLU A 91 24.65 -6.97 16.62
N THR A 92 25.09 -6.17 17.59
CA THR A 92 24.62 -4.79 17.77
C THR A 92 24.72 -3.97 16.50
N GLY A 93 25.87 -4.03 15.80
CA GLY A 93 26.08 -3.30 14.54
C GLY A 93 25.14 -3.75 13.40
N GLN A 94 24.85 -5.05 13.31
CA GLN A 94 23.89 -5.58 12.33
C GLN A 94 22.48 -5.11 12.63
N ARG A 95 22.08 -5.13 13.90
CA ARG A 95 20.77 -4.64 14.33
C ARG A 95 20.59 -3.17 13.99
N GLU A 96 21.58 -2.34 14.25
CA GLU A 96 21.57 -0.91 13.91
C GLU A 96 21.44 -0.67 12.40
N GLN A 97 22.16 -1.42 11.57
CA GLN A 97 22.08 -1.33 10.11
C GLN A 97 20.68 -1.71 9.59
N LEU A 98 20.07 -2.74 10.14
CA LEU A 98 18.72 -3.18 9.77
C LEU A 98 17.67 -2.16 10.19
N LEU A 99 17.79 -1.56 11.37
CA LEU A 99 16.90 -0.50 11.83
C LEU A 99 17.05 0.77 10.98
N ALA A 100 18.26 1.10 10.53
CA ALA A 100 18.49 2.19 9.61
C ALA A 100 17.82 1.92 8.25
N ALA A 101 17.86 0.69 7.76
CA ALA A 101 17.16 0.29 6.53
C ALA A 101 15.64 0.48 6.63
N ALA A 102 15.07 0.28 7.82
CA ALA A 102 13.64 0.49 8.07
C ALA A 102 13.20 1.94 7.84
N GLY A 103 14.09 2.92 7.97
CA GLY A 103 13.82 4.33 7.69
C GLY A 103 14.04 4.75 6.23
N ARG A 104 14.49 3.84 5.37
CA ARG A 104 14.86 4.13 3.98
C ARG A 104 14.00 3.42 2.94
N CYS A 105 12.92 2.78 3.34
CA CYS A 105 12.03 2.13 2.38
C CYS A 105 11.38 3.16 1.44
N PRO A 106 11.09 2.80 0.18
CA PRO A 106 10.57 3.76 -0.80
C PRO A 106 9.27 4.47 -0.36
N VAL A 107 8.35 3.77 0.28
CA VAL A 107 7.09 4.35 0.77
C VAL A 107 7.35 5.33 1.91
N HIS A 108 8.28 5.03 2.83
CA HIS A 108 8.68 5.95 3.89
C HIS A 108 9.26 7.24 3.30
N ARG A 109 10.16 7.10 2.33
CA ARG A 109 10.78 8.26 1.66
C ARG A 109 9.77 9.10 0.89
N LEU A 110 8.80 8.46 0.24
CA LEU A 110 7.72 9.15 -0.46
C LEU A 110 6.82 9.92 0.51
N SER A 111 6.46 9.30 1.63
CA SER A 111 5.61 9.90 2.66
C SER A 111 6.29 11.05 3.42
N ALA A 112 7.62 11.06 3.48
CA ALA A 112 8.41 12.10 4.15
C ALA A 112 8.69 13.32 3.26
N LYS A 113 8.34 13.28 1.98
CA LYS A 113 8.51 14.37 1.02
C LYS A 113 7.16 14.97 0.66
N GLU A 114 7.15 16.24 0.26
CA GLU A 114 6.00 16.81 -0.41
C GLU A 114 5.72 16.05 -1.72
N VAL A 115 4.54 15.47 -1.81
CA VAL A 115 4.06 14.79 -3.01
C VAL A 115 3.06 15.70 -3.70
N THR A 116 3.29 16.00 -4.97
CA THR A 116 2.32 16.74 -5.77
C THR A 116 1.22 15.79 -6.21
N ILE A 117 -0.01 16.10 -5.83
CA ILE A 117 -1.20 15.35 -6.22
C ILE A 117 -1.99 16.20 -7.22
N LEU A 118 -2.16 15.67 -8.41
CA LEU A 118 -2.98 16.29 -9.45
C LEU A 118 -4.34 15.62 -9.50
N THR A 119 -5.39 16.41 -9.36
CA THR A 119 -6.77 15.93 -9.50
C THR A 119 -7.29 16.39 -10.86
N VAL A 120 -7.55 15.45 -11.73
CA VAL A 120 -8.06 15.71 -13.08
C VAL A 120 -9.33 14.91 -13.32
N PRO A 121 -10.31 15.45 -14.10
CA PRO A 121 -11.48 14.68 -14.48
C PRO A 121 -11.08 13.44 -15.28
N ALA A 122 -11.81 12.33 -15.10
CA ALA A 122 -11.66 11.19 -15.99
C ALA A 122 -12.12 11.58 -17.40
N LEU A 123 -11.39 11.13 -18.42
CA LEU A 123 -11.88 11.23 -19.79
C LEU A 123 -13.14 10.37 -19.92
N PRO A 124 -14.16 10.81 -20.72
CA PRO A 124 -15.28 9.93 -21.06
C PRO A 124 -14.73 8.61 -21.58
N ALA A 125 -15.34 7.49 -21.18
CA ALA A 125 -15.00 6.21 -21.74
C ALA A 125 -15.15 6.32 -23.26
N GLU A 126 -14.08 5.98 -23.98
CA GLU A 126 -14.19 5.76 -25.42
C GLU A 126 -15.31 4.74 -25.61
N PRO A 127 -16.28 4.98 -26.53
CA PRO A 127 -17.23 3.95 -26.83
C PRO A 127 -16.44 2.69 -27.18
N GLU A 128 -16.71 1.60 -26.47
CA GLU A 128 -16.14 0.33 -26.87
C GLU A 128 -16.43 0.16 -28.35
N ASP A 129 -15.38 0.14 -29.14
CA ASP A 129 -15.49 -0.25 -30.54
C ASP A 129 -15.94 -1.71 -30.51
N THR A 130 -17.25 -1.88 -30.44
CA THR A 130 -17.87 -3.13 -30.80
C THR A 130 -17.64 -3.24 -32.30
N GLY A 131 -16.38 -3.55 -32.64
CA GLY A 131 -16.03 -3.98 -33.96
C GLY A 131 -16.92 -5.12 -34.30
N ALA A 132 -18.04 -4.81 -34.90
CA ALA A 132 -18.81 -5.78 -35.62
C ALA A 132 -17.83 -6.37 -36.62
N ALA A 133 -17.25 -7.52 -36.25
CA ALA A 133 -16.51 -8.33 -37.17
C ALA A 133 -17.48 -8.56 -38.32
N GLY A 134 -17.20 -7.89 -39.40
CA GLY A 134 -17.95 -8.10 -40.63
C GLY A 134 -17.84 -9.57 -40.97
N VAL A 135 -18.89 -10.27 -40.73
CA VAL A 135 -19.05 -11.62 -41.25
C VAL A 135 -18.98 -11.46 -42.76
N SER A 136 -17.84 -11.79 -43.32
CA SER A 136 -17.75 -11.96 -44.74
C SER A 136 -18.58 -13.17 -45.10
N PRO A 137 -19.68 -13.05 -45.84
CA PRO A 137 -20.40 -14.20 -46.33
C PRO A 137 -19.60 -14.76 -47.52
N ARG A 138 -19.20 -15.99 -47.38
CA ARG A 138 -18.78 -17.00 -48.38
C ARG A 138 -17.51 -17.73 -48.05
#